data_84e555cdf1d3f74f5f89e8bbcf34cae1
#
_entry.id   84e555cdf1d3f74f5f89e8bbcf34cae1
#
_cell.length_a   1.000
_cell.length_b   1.000
_cell.length_c   1.000
_cell.angle_alpha   90.00
_cell.angle_beta   90.00
_cell.angle_gamma   90.00
#
_symmetry.space_group_name_H-M   'P 1'
#
loop_
_entity.id
_entity.type
_entity.pdbx_description
1 polymer ?
#
loop_
_entity_poly.entity_id
_entity_poly.type
_entity_poly.pdbx_seq_one_letter_code
_entity_poly.pdbx_strand_id
1 'polypeptide(L)'
;MFNRYYRFALEQPLLSLGIFLLLLFWGLSVAPFNWNLSFESDSIPVDAIPDLGENQQIVYTEWQGQSPEDIEDQITYPLSNYFLTLPGVKDVRGLSITGRSTLYIIFDEDVDFYWSRSRIIEKINSLPSGFLPENAKPALGPDATGLGQIFWYYLEGLDDSGEEVGGWDLDERRTL
;
A
#
# COMPACT_ATOMS: atom_id res chain seq x y z
N MET A 1 -38.05 31.38 -5.39
CA MET A 1 -36.72 31.60 -4.76
C MET A 1 -35.68 32.14 -5.76
N PHE A 2 -35.58 31.61 -6.97
CA PHE A 2 -34.62 32.03 -8.01
C PHE A 2 -34.64 33.51 -8.40
N ASN A 3 -35.81 34.12 -8.50
CA ASN A 3 -35.97 35.55 -8.91
C ASN A 3 -35.26 36.54 -7.96
N ARG A 4 -35.02 36.19 -6.71
CA ARG A 4 -34.35 37.05 -5.72
C ARG A 4 -32.84 37.10 -5.95
N TYR A 5 -32.25 36.00 -6.39
CA TYR A 5 -30.83 35.93 -6.72
C TYR A 5 -30.49 36.69 -8.01
N TYR A 6 -31.35 36.57 -9.03
CA TYR A 6 -31.18 37.33 -10.29
C TYR A 6 -31.27 38.83 -10.07
N ARG A 7 -32.25 39.28 -9.26
CA ARG A 7 -32.37 40.69 -8.93
C ARG A 7 -31.15 41.22 -8.19
N PHE A 8 -30.65 40.49 -7.20
CA PHE A 8 -29.47 40.88 -6.47
C PHE A 8 -28.24 41.00 -7.40
N ALA A 9 -28.03 40.04 -8.30
CA ALA A 9 -26.92 40.06 -9.24
C ALA A 9 -26.99 41.23 -10.22
N LEU A 10 -28.20 41.62 -10.65
CA LEU A 10 -28.41 42.74 -11.57
C LEU A 10 -28.39 44.08 -10.88
N GLU A 11 -28.88 44.20 -9.65
CA GLU A 11 -28.90 45.43 -8.86
C GLU A 11 -27.50 45.80 -8.30
N GLN A 12 -26.64 44.78 -8.08
CA GLN A 12 -25.29 44.97 -7.52
C GLN A 12 -24.22 44.21 -8.33
N PRO A 13 -23.95 44.62 -9.58
CA PRO A 13 -23.05 43.90 -10.48
C PRO A 13 -21.61 43.85 -9.98
N LEU A 14 -21.09 44.88 -9.33
CA LEU A 14 -19.75 44.91 -8.79
C LEU A 14 -19.56 43.93 -7.62
N LEU A 15 -20.58 43.77 -6.76
CA LEU A 15 -20.54 42.88 -5.62
C LEU A 15 -20.65 41.43 -6.08
N SER A 16 -21.51 41.13 -7.03
CA SER A 16 -21.63 39.78 -7.60
C SER A 16 -20.38 39.36 -8.36
N LEU A 17 -19.74 40.28 -9.10
CA LEU A 17 -18.47 40.05 -9.78
C LEU A 17 -17.35 39.78 -8.75
N GLY A 18 -17.32 40.56 -7.65
CA GLY A 18 -16.34 40.37 -6.58
C GLY A 18 -16.45 38.99 -5.92
N ILE A 19 -17.67 38.55 -5.62
CA ILE A 19 -17.91 37.21 -5.06
C ILE A 19 -17.48 36.13 -6.07
N PHE A 20 -17.82 36.30 -7.35
CA PHE A 20 -17.44 35.35 -8.39
C PHE A 20 -15.92 35.25 -8.52
N LEU A 21 -15.20 36.36 -8.55
CA LEU A 21 -13.72 36.37 -8.61
C LEU A 21 -13.08 35.74 -7.37
N LEU A 22 -13.65 35.99 -6.18
CA LEU A 22 -13.17 35.39 -4.95
C LEU A 22 -13.33 33.87 -4.97
N LEU A 23 -14.50 33.34 -5.38
CA LEU A 23 -14.75 31.92 -5.51
C LEU A 23 -13.86 31.28 -6.58
N LEU A 24 -13.64 31.97 -7.71
CA LEU A 24 -12.78 31.52 -8.79
C LEU A 24 -11.32 31.42 -8.30
N PHE A 25 -10.83 32.45 -7.60
CA PHE A 25 -9.49 32.44 -7.03
C PHE A 25 -9.32 31.35 -5.99
N TRP A 26 -10.30 31.18 -5.11
CA TRP A 26 -10.29 30.07 -4.14
C TRP A 26 -10.31 28.71 -4.85
N GLY A 27 -11.18 28.50 -5.83
CA GLY A 27 -11.23 27.27 -6.60
C GLY A 27 -9.91 26.95 -7.31
N LEU A 28 -9.24 27.95 -7.87
CA LEU A 28 -7.92 27.78 -8.48
C LEU A 28 -6.83 27.45 -7.46
N SER A 29 -6.91 28.00 -6.24
CA SER A 29 -5.90 27.74 -5.19
C SER A 29 -6.02 26.32 -4.61
N VAL A 30 -7.22 25.75 -4.59
CA VAL A 30 -7.49 24.40 -4.06
C VAL A 30 -7.46 23.32 -5.17
N ALA A 31 -7.42 23.74 -6.43
CA ALA A 31 -7.39 22.81 -7.56
C ALA A 31 -6.14 21.93 -7.54
N PRO A 32 -6.25 20.62 -7.85
CA PRO A 32 -5.14 19.66 -7.78
C PRO A 32 -4.14 19.82 -8.93
N PHE A 33 -3.97 21.02 -9.43
CA PHE A 33 -2.96 21.34 -10.44
C PHE A 33 -1.67 21.75 -9.75
N ASN A 34 -0.57 21.13 -10.13
CA ASN A 34 0.77 21.47 -9.62
C ASN A 34 1.23 22.82 -10.22
N TRP A 35 0.59 23.88 -9.80
CA TRP A 35 0.96 25.23 -10.20
C TRP A 35 2.08 25.68 -9.26
N ASN A 36 3.28 25.93 -9.79
CA ASN A 36 4.40 26.55 -9.07
C ASN A 36 4.10 28.02 -8.68
N LEU A 37 2.95 28.27 -8.11
CA LEU A 37 2.62 29.53 -7.47
C LEU A 37 3.15 29.45 -6.04
N SER A 38 3.97 30.41 -5.64
CA SER A 38 4.63 30.51 -4.33
C SER A 38 3.67 30.62 -3.12
N PHE A 39 2.44 30.21 -3.27
CA PHE A 39 1.49 30.03 -2.18
C PHE A 39 1.51 28.55 -1.80
N GLU A 40 1.84 28.26 -0.55
CA GLU A 40 1.62 26.95 0.05
C GLU A 40 0.10 26.66 0.00
N SER A 41 -0.35 26.15 -1.14
CA SER A 41 -1.68 25.57 -1.22
C SER A 41 -1.52 24.10 -0.89
N ASP A 42 -2.06 23.67 0.24
CA ASP A 42 -2.32 22.27 0.50
C ASP A 42 -3.31 21.79 -0.56
N SER A 43 -2.77 21.39 -1.72
CA SER A 43 -3.59 20.72 -2.73
C SER A 43 -4.12 19.43 -2.13
N ILE A 44 -5.43 19.26 -2.13
CA ILE A 44 -6.05 18.01 -1.69
C ILE A 44 -5.45 16.89 -2.54
N PRO A 45 -4.75 15.91 -1.94
CA PRO A 45 -4.21 14.79 -2.68
C PRO A 45 -5.39 14.04 -3.32
N VAL A 46 -5.42 14.02 -4.65
CA VAL A 46 -6.43 13.29 -5.41
C VAL A 46 -5.74 12.11 -6.07
N ASP A 47 -5.85 10.96 -5.46
CA ASP A 47 -5.42 9.72 -6.08
C ASP A 47 -6.47 9.23 -7.07
N ALA A 48 -6.03 8.85 -8.26
CA ALA A 48 -6.90 8.28 -9.30
C ALA A 48 -7.57 6.97 -8.84
N ILE A 49 -6.91 6.26 -7.94
CA ILE A 49 -7.43 5.08 -7.25
C ILE A 49 -7.19 5.31 -5.76
N PRO A 50 -8.24 5.62 -4.99
CA PRO A 50 -8.09 5.79 -3.55
C PRO A 50 -7.60 4.48 -2.93
N ASP A 51 -6.66 4.57 -2.00
CA ASP A 51 -6.21 3.40 -1.22
C ASP A 51 -7.34 3.00 -0.26
N LEU A 52 -8.22 2.13 -0.76
CA LEU A 52 -9.31 1.54 0.03
C LEU A 52 -8.87 0.25 0.72
N GLY A 53 -7.60 -0.08 0.65
CA GLY A 53 -7.02 -1.26 1.31
C GLY A 53 -6.98 -1.10 2.83
N GLU A 54 -7.20 -2.20 3.55
CA GLU A 54 -6.90 -2.26 4.99
C GLU A 54 -5.39 -1.97 5.18
N ASN A 55 -5.04 -1.23 6.24
CA ASN A 55 -3.63 -1.05 6.62
C ASN A 55 -3.06 -2.38 7.12
N GLN A 56 -2.54 -3.18 6.18
CA GLN A 56 -2.05 -4.51 6.47
C GLN A 56 -0.57 -4.66 6.12
N GLN A 57 0.11 -5.42 6.96
CA GLN A 57 1.49 -5.85 6.74
C GLN A 57 1.53 -7.37 6.60
N ILE A 58 2.37 -7.86 5.71
CA ILE A 58 2.48 -9.29 5.43
C ILE A 58 3.81 -9.79 5.98
N VAL A 59 3.75 -10.85 6.79
CA VAL A 59 4.94 -11.58 7.26
C VAL A 59 4.86 -13.00 6.74
N TYR A 60 5.89 -13.45 6.06
CA TYR A 60 5.99 -14.83 5.59
C TYR A 60 7.15 -15.56 6.26
N THR A 61 6.96 -16.84 6.47
CA THR A 61 7.97 -17.72 7.05
C THR A 61 8.04 -19.00 6.24
N GLU A 62 9.19 -19.28 5.68
CA GLU A 62 9.40 -20.53 4.93
C GLU A 62 9.95 -21.61 5.86
N TRP A 63 9.36 -22.79 5.77
CA TRP A 63 9.80 -23.99 6.47
C TRP A 63 9.52 -25.22 5.60
N GLN A 64 10.41 -25.43 4.65
CA GLN A 64 10.22 -26.42 3.60
C GLN A 64 10.16 -27.85 4.13
N GLY A 65 9.34 -28.69 3.49
CA GLY A 65 9.18 -30.09 3.82
C GLY A 65 8.18 -30.40 4.94
N GLN A 66 7.53 -29.37 5.50
CA GLN A 66 6.56 -29.55 6.57
C GLN A 66 5.12 -29.49 6.07
N SER A 67 4.22 -30.18 6.77
CA SER A 67 2.79 -30.15 6.48
C SER A 67 2.16 -28.82 6.87
N PRO A 68 1.00 -28.44 6.31
CA PRO A 68 0.27 -27.25 6.74
C PRO A 68 -0.08 -27.26 8.23
N GLU A 69 -0.36 -28.43 8.79
CA GLU A 69 -0.70 -28.60 10.22
C GLU A 69 0.52 -28.30 11.12
N ASP A 70 1.71 -28.83 10.76
CA ASP A 70 2.95 -28.54 11.49
C ASP A 70 3.29 -27.06 11.44
N ILE A 71 3.06 -26.43 10.26
CA ILE A 71 3.30 -25.00 10.09
C ILE A 71 2.31 -24.16 10.90
N GLU A 72 1.04 -24.57 10.95
CA GLU A 72 0.03 -23.94 11.78
C GLU A 72 0.44 -23.95 13.25
N ASP A 73 0.75 -25.13 13.77
CA ASP A 73 1.01 -25.32 15.19
C ASP A 73 2.33 -24.68 15.65
N GLN A 74 3.39 -24.76 14.85
CA GLN A 74 4.73 -24.36 15.26
C GLN A 74 5.16 -22.98 14.80
N ILE A 75 4.48 -22.41 13.79
CA ILE A 75 4.86 -21.11 13.21
C ILE A 75 3.68 -20.15 13.22
N THR A 76 2.58 -20.48 12.52
CA THR A 76 1.48 -19.54 12.29
C THR A 76 0.81 -19.13 13.59
N TYR A 77 0.40 -20.07 14.40
CA TYR A 77 -0.30 -19.81 15.67
C TYR A 77 0.59 -19.07 16.70
N PRO A 78 1.83 -19.49 16.96
CA PRO A 78 2.71 -18.76 17.87
C PRO A 78 3.02 -17.33 17.41
N LEU A 79 3.32 -17.14 16.12
CA LEU A 79 3.58 -15.82 15.57
C LEU A 79 2.33 -14.91 15.57
N SER A 80 1.15 -15.47 15.30
CA SER A 80 -0.10 -14.70 15.35
C SER A 80 -0.32 -14.11 16.73
N ASN A 81 -0.18 -14.94 17.78
CA ASN A 81 -0.29 -14.47 19.16
C ASN A 81 0.80 -13.46 19.52
N TYR A 82 2.00 -13.64 19.01
CA TYR A 82 3.11 -12.73 19.25
C TYR A 82 2.87 -11.35 18.62
N PHE A 83 2.34 -11.28 17.41
CA PHE A 83 2.05 -10.02 16.74
C PHE A 83 0.77 -9.33 17.25
N LEU A 84 -0.20 -10.06 17.76
CA LEU A 84 -1.38 -9.48 18.44
C LEU A 84 -1.03 -8.61 19.65
N THR A 85 0.17 -8.74 20.21
CA THR A 85 0.64 -7.90 21.31
C THR A 85 1.18 -6.54 20.88
N LEU A 86 1.26 -6.27 19.56
CA LEU A 86 1.71 -4.98 19.05
C LEU A 86 0.62 -3.92 19.22
N PRO A 87 0.98 -2.69 19.60
CA PRO A 87 0.02 -1.60 19.68
C PRO A 87 -0.52 -1.24 18.29
N GLY A 88 -1.81 -0.96 18.21
CA GLY A 88 -2.49 -0.59 16.97
C GLY A 88 -2.81 -1.76 16.05
N VAL A 89 -2.55 -3.01 16.46
CA VAL A 89 -2.98 -4.20 15.72
C VAL A 89 -4.44 -4.48 16.05
N LYS A 90 -5.27 -4.51 15.00
CA LYS A 90 -6.70 -4.82 15.07
C LYS A 90 -6.96 -6.32 14.97
N ASP A 91 -6.26 -6.99 14.05
CA ASP A 91 -6.46 -8.42 13.77
C ASP A 91 -5.20 -9.03 13.15
N VAL A 92 -5.02 -10.34 13.33
CA VAL A 92 -3.96 -11.12 12.67
C VAL A 92 -4.57 -12.36 12.04
N ARG A 93 -4.43 -12.49 10.73
CA ARG A 93 -4.94 -13.63 9.96
C ARG A 93 -3.76 -14.47 9.47
N GLY A 94 -3.81 -15.77 9.75
CA GLY A 94 -2.79 -16.72 9.32
C GLY A 94 -3.27 -17.58 8.16
N LEU A 95 -2.34 -17.89 7.25
CA LEU A 95 -2.52 -18.87 6.18
C LEU A 95 -1.35 -19.83 6.20
N SER A 96 -1.61 -21.10 6.48
CA SER A 96 -0.62 -22.18 6.51
C SER A 96 -0.78 -23.05 5.26
N ILE A 97 0.29 -23.11 4.47
CA ILE A 97 0.36 -23.99 3.31
C ILE A 97 1.60 -24.87 3.43
N THR A 98 1.71 -25.92 2.63
CA THR A 98 2.91 -26.78 2.65
C THR A 98 4.17 -25.94 2.46
N GLY A 99 5.08 -26.02 3.41
CA GLY A 99 6.37 -25.34 3.38
C GLY A 99 6.36 -23.84 3.70
N ARG A 100 5.21 -23.20 3.96
CA ARG A 100 5.16 -21.76 4.22
C ARG A 100 3.97 -21.32 5.08
N SER A 101 4.25 -20.41 6.01
CA SER A 101 3.28 -19.61 6.75
C SER A 101 3.21 -18.20 6.17
N THR A 102 2.02 -17.63 6.06
CA THR A 102 1.81 -16.22 5.71
C THR A 102 0.86 -15.61 6.74
N LEU A 103 1.30 -14.52 7.36
CA LEU A 103 0.52 -13.76 8.32
C LEU A 103 0.16 -12.40 7.76
N TYR A 104 -1.11 -12.04 7.83
CA TYR A 104 -1.65 -10.73 7.50
C TYR A 104 -1.93 -10.01 8.80
N ILE A 105 -1.14 -9.01 9.12
CA ILE A 105 -1.26 -8.21 10.34
C ILE A 105 -1.99 -6.93 9.97
N ILE A 106 -3.20 -6.77 10.47
CA ILE A 106 -4.10 -5.67 10.16
C ILE A 106 -4.02 -4.66 11.29
N PHE A 107 -3.71 -3.42 10.95
CA PHE A 107 -3.63 -2.29 11.87
C PHE A 107 -4.90 -1.44 11.79
N ASP A 108 -5.12 -0.63 12.80
CA ASP A 108 -6.16 0.39 12.79
C ASP A 108 -5.90 1.43 11.68
N GLU A 109 -6.95 2.05 11.16
CA GLU A 109 -6.87 2.98 10.00
C GLU A 109 -6.07 4.25 10.27
N ASP A 110 -5.97 4.67 11.54
CA ASP A 110 -5.22 5.85 11.98
C ASP A 110 -3.72 5.59 12.16
N VAL A 111 -3.28 4.33 12.04
CA VAL A 111 -1.87 3.96 12.17
C VAL A 111 -1.13 4.20 10.85
N ASP A 112 -0.03 4.93 10.90
CA ASP A 112 0.84 5.15 9.73
C ASP A 112 1.42 3.84 9.21
N PHE A 113 1.38 3.65 7.90
CA PHE A 113 1.83 2.42 7.23
C PHE A 113 3.30 2.10 7.48
N TYR A 114 4.18 3.09 7.39
CA TYR A 114 5.63 2.87 7.59
C TYR A 114 5.99 2.73 9.05
N TRP A 115 5.24 3.36 9.94
CA TRP A 115 5.38 3.15 11.37
C TRP A 115 5.03 1.70 11.74
N SER A 116 3.89 1.17 11.26
CA SER A 116 3.48 -0.22 11.49
C SER A 116 4.52 -1.20 10.97
N ARG A 117 5.07 -0.94 9.80
CA ARG A 117 6.15 -1.72 9.19
C ARG A 117 7.41 -1.76 10.06
N SER A 118 7.81 -0.61 10.60
CA SER A 118 8.97 -0.51 11.51
C SER A 118 8.76 -1.29 12.80
N ARG A 119 7.54 -1.25 13.37
CA ARG A 119 7.20 -2.02 14.57
C ARG A 119 7.26 -3.53 14.34
N ILE A 120 6.82 -4.00 13.17
CA ILE A 120 6.92 -5.43 12.82
C ILE A 120 8.38 -5.86 12.68
N ILE A 121 9.22 -5.08 12.00
CA ILE A 121 10.66 -5.38 11.87
C ILE A 121 11.31 -5.47 13.25
N GLU A 122 11.05 -4.52 14.12
CA GLU A 122 11.56 -4.51 15.49
C GLU A 122 11.08 -5.76 16.26
N LYS A 123 9.82 -6.13 16.11
CA LYS A 123 9.22 -7.29 16.75
C LYS A 123 9.82 -8.59 16.23
N ILE A 124 10.05 -8.73 14.92
CA ILE A 124 10.75 -9.88 14.32
C ILE A 124 12.16 -10.00 14.88
N ASN A 125 12.89 -8.89 14.94
CA ASN A 125 14.27 -8.88 15.44
C ASN A 125 14.36 -9.17 16.95
N SER A 126 13.29 -8.98 17.70
CA SER A 126 13.21 -9.26 19.15
C SER A 126 12.71 -10.66 19.48
N LEU A 127 12.51 -11.52 18.49
CA LEU A 127 12.10 -12.92 18.73
C LEU A 127 13.12 -13.64 19.58
N PRO A 128 12.68 -14.32 20.66
CA PRO A 128 13.59 -15.12 21.50
C PRO A 128 14.21 -16.27 20.71
N SER A 129 15.44 -16.62 21.04
CA SER A 129 16.09 -17.80 20.48
C SER A 129 15.29 -19.06 20.82
N GLY A 130 14.99 -19.90 19.82
CA GLY A 130 14.18 -21.11 19.98
C GLY A 130 12.68 -20.88 20.02
N PHE A 131 12.20 -19.67 19.76
CA PHE A 131 10.76 -19.39 19.63
C PHE A 131 10.14 -20.08 18.40
N LEU A 132 10.91 -20.16 17.32
CA LEU A 132 10.55 -20.87 16.09
C LEU A 132 11.48 -22.05 15.87
N PRO A 133 11.07 -23.04 15.06
CA PRO A 133 11.93 -24.15 14.64
C PRO A 133 13.21 -23.66 13.95
N GLU A 134 14.25 -24.48 14.02
CA GLU A 134 15.48 -24.23 13.27
C GLU A 134 15.18 -24.09 11.77
N ASN A 135 15.77 -23.11 11.12
CA ASN A 135 15.57 -22.73 9.72
C ASN A 135 14.24 -22.02 9.38
N ALA A 136 13.31 -21.87 10.31
CA ALA A 136 12.11 -21.05 10.12
C ALA A 136 12.42 -19.58 10.47
N LYS A 137 12.62 -18.74 9.47
CA LYS A 137 12.93 -17.31 9.66
C LYS A 137 11.80 -16.46 9.10
N PRO A 138 11.10 -15.70 9.95
CA PRO A 138 10.09 -14.77 9.49
C PRO A 138 10.73 -13.60 8.75
N ALA A 139 10.13 -13.22 7.65
CA ALA A 139 10.54 -12.09 6.85
C ALA A 139 9.32 -11.21 6.54
N LEU A 140 9.53 -9.89 6.59
CA LEU A 140 8.51 -8.92 6.21
C LEU A 140 8.35 -8.90 4.69
N GLY A 141 7.11 -8.94 4.23
CA GLY A 141 6.77 -8.83 2.82
C GLY A 141 7.09 -7.46 2.22
N PRO A 142 7.00 -7.34 0.88
CA PRO A 142 7.17 -6.05 0.21
C PRO A 142 6.12 -5.05 0.68
N ASP A 143 6.40 -3.77 0.50
CA ASP A 143 5.50 -2.64 0.79
C ASP A 143 4.50 -2.37 -0.34
N ALA A 144 4.12 -3.40 -1.09
CA ALA A 144 3.16 -3.31 -2.17
C ALA A 144 1.81 -3.91 -1.73
N THR A 145 0.75 -3.14 -1.89
CA THR A 145 -0.62 -3.64 -1.83
C THR A 145 -1.02 -4.22 -3.19
N GLY A 146 -2.02 -5.12 -3.22
CA GLY A 146 -2.53 -5.66 -4.49
C GLY A 146 -3.07 -4.61 -5.46
N LEU A 147 -3.41 -3.42 -4.95
CA LEU A 147 -3.82 -2.24 -5.72
C LEU A 147 -2.61 -1.40 -6.19
N GLY A 148 -1.42 -1.65 -5.65
CA GLY A 148 -0.18 -0.97 -6.01
C GLY A 148 0.54 -1.53 -7.22
N GLN A 149 -0.08 -2.42 -8.00
CA GLN A 149 0.48 -2.88 -9.27
C GLN A 149 0.33 -1.78 -10.32
N ILE A 150 1.37 -0.96 -10.44
CA ILE A 150 1.38 0.19 -11.35
C ILE A 150 1.80 -0.22 -12.76
N PHE A 151 2.54 -1.33 -12.88
CA PHE A 151 3.22 -1.66 -14.12
C PHE A 151 3.44 -3.16 -14.30
N TRP A 152 3.12 -3.67 -15.48
CA TRP A 152 3.44 -5.03 -15.94
C TRP A 152 4.39 -4.91 -17.11
N TYR A 153 5.48 -5.66 -17.10
CA TYR A 153 6.41 -5.72 -18.22
C TYR A 153 6.80 -7.16 -18.50
N TYR A 154 7.11 -7.42 -19.73
CA TYR A 154 7.70 -8.67 -20.17
C TYR A 154 8.96 -8.35 -20.99
N LEU A 155 9.89 -9.27 -20.99
CA LEU A 155 11.13 -9.14 -21.75
C LEU A 155 11.00 -10.01 -23.00
N GLU A 156 11.18 -9.38 -24.16
CA GLU A 156 11.29 -10.06 -25.46
C GLU A 156 12.74 -10.04 -25.90
N GLY A 157 13.25 -11.21 -26.35
CA GLY A 157 14.52 -11.27 -27.06
C GLY A 157 14.31 -10.85 -28.50
N LEU A 158 15.01 -9.82 -28.94
CA LEU A 158 15.05 -9.40 -30.33
C LEU A 158 16.45 -9.76 -30.91
N ASP A 159 16.48 -10.21 -32.16
CA ASP A 159 17.75 -10.35 -32.89
C ASP A 159 18.29 -8.99 -33.38
N ASP A 160 19.45 -8.98 -33.99
CA ASP A 160 20.08 -7.76 -34.55
C ASP A 160 19.22 -7.11 -35.66
N SER A 161 18.24 -7.83 -36.21
CA SER A 161 17.28 -7.32 -37.20
C SER A 161 15.97 -6.78 -36.56
N GLY A 162 15.77 -6.97 -35.26
CA GLY A 162 14.60 -6.53 -34.54
C GLY A 162 13.43 -7.50 -34.65
N GLU A 163 13.65 -8.75 -35.10
CA GLU A 163 12.66 -9.80 -35.09
C GLU A 163 12.68 -10.56 -33.77
N GLU A 164 11.51 -11.01 -33.30
CA GLU A 164 11.36 -11.80 -32.08
C GLU A 164 12.12 -13.13 -32.21
N VAL A 165 13.15 -13.32 -31.41
CA VAL A 165 13.85 -14.59 -31.26
C VAL A 165 13.06 -15.41 -30.22
N GLY A 166 12.50 -16.53 -30.65
CA GLY A 166 11.66 -17.38 -29.81
C GLY A 166 12.26 -17.68 -28.44
N GLY A 167 11.38 -17.71 -27.48
CA GLY A 167 11.48 -17.77 -26.03
C GLY A 167 12.80 -18.20 -25.40
N TRP A 168 13.32 -17.38 -24.57
CA TRP A 168 14.47 -17.64 -23.69
C TRP A 168 14.19 -18.87 -22.81
N ASP A 169 15.17 -19.76 -22.71
CA ASP A 169 15.10 -20.90 -21.81
C ASP A 169 15.06 -20.43 -20.34
N LEU A 170 14.55 -21.27 -19.45
CA LEU A 170 14.43 -20.95 -18.01
C LEU A 170 15.78 -20.63 -17.34
N ASP A 171 16.88 -21.20 -17.84
CA ASP A 171 18.21 -20.94 -17.33
C ASP A 171 18.77 -19.59 -17.81
N GLU A 172 18.44 -19.17 -19.02
CA GLU A 172 18.82 -17.85 -19.56
C GLU A 172 18.08 -16.72 -18.84
N ARG A 173 16.79 -16.93 -18.45
CA ARG A 173 16.01 -15.96 -17.68
C ARG A 173 16.52 -15.76 -16.25
N ARG A 174 17.30 -16.69 -15.73
CA ARG A 174 17.89 -16.59 -14.39
C ARG A 174 19.15 -15.75 -14.34
N THR A 175 19.78 -15.50 -15.48
CA THR A 175 21.05 -14.77 -15.59
C THR A 175 20.90 -13.32 -15.99
N LEU A 176 19.66 -12.87 -16.25
CA LEU A 176 19.26 -11.49 -16.49
C LEU A 176 18.86 -10.80 -15.19
#